data_44dc01f4e6911925e4a5d1de4635e9ed
#
_entry.id   44dc01f4e6911925e4a5d1de4635e9ed
#
_cell.length_a   1.000
_cell.length_b   1.000
_cell.length_c   1.000
_cell.angle_alpha   90.00
_cell.angle_beta   90.00
_cell.angle_gamma   90.00
#
_symmetry.space_group_name_H-M   'P 1'
#
loop_
_entity.id
_entity.type
_entity.pdbx_description
1 polymer ?
#
loop_
_entity_poly.entity_id
_entity_poly.type
_entity_poly.pdbx_seq_one_letter_code
_entity_poly.pdbx_strand_id
1 'polypeptide(L)'
;MARRKYVKDYKLNQTVDERGRLRSDPEYVGSYFVFKESLEKVREQAKKCLIACGIGWTAFAASLFLNTGSMRLFHISLPYAFTAIPLWLLTDVTIKALKAKGKMQHRESDEMNQKYPGASMWTAVLTVFALLGMLIAVIFKIGSLGKADILFALLASTVCACGAYCFKYKSTFTTEEL
;
A
#
# COMPACT_ATOMS: atom_id res chain seq x y z
N MET A 1 -10.98 -1.33 16.44
CA MET A 1 -11.47 -2.74 16.53
C MET A 1 -10.49 -3.82 16.10
N ALA A 2 -9.45 -3.52 15.32
CA ALA A 2 -8.50 -4.54 14.82
C ALA A 2 -7.67 -5.28 15.90
N ARG A 3 -7.41 -4.68 17.06
CA ARG A 3 -6.62 -5.30 18.15
C ARG A 3 -7.26 -6.56 18.76
N ARG A 4 -8.59 -6.71 18.71
CA ARG A 4 -9.28 -7.87 19.34
C ARG A 4 -9.21 -9.15 18.50
N LYS A 5 -8.99 -9.05 17.17
CA LYS A 5 -8.98 -10.20 16.26
C LYS A 5 -7.84 -11.20 16.58
N TYR A 6 -6.69 -10.70 17.02
CA TYR A 6 -5.48 -11.51 17.24
C TYR A 6 -5.16 -11.80 18.72
N VAL A 7 -6.04 -11.37 19.65
CA VAL A 7 -5.82 -11.61 21.11
C VAL A 7 -5.77 -13.09 21.43
N LYS A 8 -6.52 -13.91 20.70
CA LYS A 8 -6.56 -15.37 20.90
C LYS A 8 -5.23 -16.06 20.50
N ASP A 9 -4.42 -15.41 19.68
CA ASP A 9 -3.15 -15.95 19.18
C ASP A 9 -2.00 -15.70 20.15
N TYR A 10 -2.26 -15.05 21.29
CA TYR A 10 -1.26 -14.76 22.32
C TYR A 10 -1.70 -15.25 23.68
N LYS A 11 -0.81 -15.95 24.39
CA LYS A 11 -0.92 -16.25 25.82
C LYS A 11 -0.02 -15.31 26.62
N LEU A 12 -0.51 -14.84 27.74
CA LEU A 12 0.27 -14.02 28.67
C LEU A 12 0.98 -14.97 29.65
N ASN A 13 2.28 -15.13 29.49
CA ASN A 13 3.10 -15.82 30.45
C ASN A 13 3.57 -14.81 31.51
N GLN A 14 3.27 -15.10 32.76
CA GLN A 14 3.75 -14.31 33.90
C GLN A 14 5.12 -14.83 34.31
N THR A 15 6.15 -14.09 34.01
CA THR A 15 7.52 -14.35 34.48
C THR A 15 7.85 -13.36 35.60
N VAL A 16 8.56 -13.86 36.60
CA VAL A 16 9.07 -13.01 37.68
C VAL A 16 10.48 -12.58 37.30
N ASP A 17 10.71 -11.26 37.15
CA ASP A 17 12.00 -10.68 36.85
C ASP A 17 12.96 -10.85 38.06
N GLU A 18 14.27 -10.79 37.86
CA GLU A 18 15.31 -10.91 38.92
C GLU A 18 15.10 -9.93 40.11
N ARG A 19 14.24 -8.93 39.91
CA ARG A 19 13.83 -7.94 40.93
C ARG A 19 12.50 -8.26 41.61
N GLY A 20 11.95 -9.46 41.44
CA GLY A 20 10.69 -9.89 42.04
C GLY A 20 9.44 -9.21 41.43
N ARG A 21 9.55 -8.54 40.28
CA ARG A 21 8.40 -7.89 39.60
C ARG A 21 7.78 -8.87 38.62
N LEU A 22 6.45 -9.01 38.68
CA LEU A 22 5.66 -9.76 37.69
C LEU A 22 5.76 -9.05 36.34
N ARG A 23 6.39 -9.69 35.38
CA ARG A 23 6.42 -9.25 33.97
C ARG A 23 5.49 -10.16 33.17
N SER A 24 4.62 -9.55 32.39
CA SER A 24 3.69 -10.27 31.52
C SER A 24 4.25 -10.24 30.11
N ASP A 25 4.87 -11.33 29.66
CA ASP A 25 5.40 -11.43 28.32
C ASP A 25 4.38 -12.18 27.44
N PRO A 26 3.91 -11.56 26.33
CA PRO A 26 2.99 -12.23 25.41
C PRO A 26 3.74 -13.24 24.56
N GLU A 27 3.38 -14.52 24.70
CA GLU A 27 3.87 -15.60 23.86
C GLU A 27 2.87 -15.86 22.72
N TYR A 28 3.39 -15.93 21.48
CA TYR A 28 2.57 -16.25 20.32
C TYR A 28 2.31 -17.77 20.27
N VAL A 29 1.03 -18.16 20.30
CA VAL A 29 0.57 -19.56 20.26
C VAL A 29 -0.33 -19.83 19.05
N GLY A 30 -0.48 -18.86 18.15
CA GLY A 30 -1.26 -18.99 16.93
C GLY A 30 -0.55 -19.77 15.82
N SER A 31 -1.26 -20.03 14.73
CA SER A 31 -0.71 -20.69 13.54
C SER A 31 0.34 -19.83 12.87
N TYR A 32 1.38 -20.46 12.33
CA TYR A 32 2.37 -19.80 11.50
C TYR A 32 2.00 -19.93 10.03
N PHE A 33 2.34 -18.91 9.25
CA PHE A 33 2.08 -18.83 7.82
C PHE A 33 3.38 -18.68 7.04
N VAL A 34 3.37 -19.19 5.80
CA VAL A 34 4.49 -19.07 4.86
C VAL A 34 3.99 -18.55 3.53
N PHE A 35 4.87 -17.96 2.73
CA PHE A 35 4.51 -17.60 1.36
C PHE A 35 4.31 -18.87 0.52
N LYS A 36 3.33 -18.85 -0.40
CA LYS A 36 3.14 -19.93 -1.38
C LYS A 36 4.31 -20.05 -2.35
N GLU A 37 4.92 -18.93 -2.67
CA GLU A 37 6.09 -18.83 -3.53
C GLU A 37 7.39 -18.88 -2.70
N SER A 38 8.51 -19.23 -3.33
CA SER A 38 9.80 -19.23 -2.67
C SER A 38 10.15 -17.83 -2.14
N LEU A 39 10.77 -17.78 -0.96
CA LEU A 39 11.13 -16.51 -0.30
C LEU A 39 12.04 -15.63 -1.17
N GLU A 40 12.89 -16.25 -2.00
CA GLU A 40 13.76 -15.52 -2.93
C GLU A 40 12.95 -14.78 -4.00
N LYS A 41 11.96 -15.47 -4.61
CA LYS A 41 11.04 -14.90 -5.58
C LYS A 41 10.23 -13.75 -4.99
N VAL A 42 9.71 -13.94 -3.76
CA VAL A 42 8.97 -12.90 -3.04
C VAL A 42 9.85 -11.67 -2.80
N ARG A 43 11.09 -11.84 -2.35
CA ARG A 43 12.02 -10.74 -2.13
C ARG A 43 12.42 -10.03 -3.41
N GLU A 44 12.66 -10.77 -4.49
CA GLU A 44 12.96 -10.18 -5.80
C GLU A 44 11.79 -9.32 -6.29
N GLN A 45 10.57 -9.87 -6.21
CA GLN A 45 9.37 -9.13 -6.62
C GLN A 45 9.08 -7.95 -5.71
N ALA A 46 9.31 -8.08 -4.39
CA ALA A 46 9.17 -6.97 -3.45
C ALA A 46 10.14 -5.81 -3.76
N LYS A 47 11.39 -6.10 -4.18
CA LYS A 47 12.33 -5.08 -4.65
C LYS A 47 11.79 -4.33 -5.87
N LYS A 48 11.26 -5.05 -6.87
CA LYS A 48 10.67 -4.45 -8.08
C LYS A 48 9.45 -3.59 -7.74
N CYS A 49 8.57 -4.08 -6.85
CA CYS A 49 7.41 -3.32 -6.38
C CYS A 49 7.82 -2.09 -5.55
N LEU A 50 8.89 -2.18 -4.75
CA LEU A 50 9.39 -1.05 -3.97
C LEU A 50 9.96 0.05 -4.87
N ILE A 51 10.66 -0.32 -5.95
CA ILE A 51 11.12 0.64 -6.97
C ILE A 51 9.92 1.32 -7.64
N ALA A 52 8.88 0.54 -8.02
CA ALA A 52 7.65 1.09 -8.57
C ALA A 52 6.98 2.06 -7.59
N CYS A 53 6.88 1.71 -6.29
CA CYS A 53 6.37 2.61 -5.26
C CYS A 53 7.20 3.91 -5.16
N GLY A 54 8.53 3.82 -5.23
CA GLY A 54 9.43 4.99 -5.25
C GLY A 54 9.14 5.92 -6.43
N ILE A 55 8.99 5.35 -7.64
CA ILE A 55 8.59 6.10 -8.83
C ILE A 55 7.20 6.72 -8.63
N GLY A 56 6.24 5.97 -8.08
CA GLY A 56 4.90 6.45 -7.75
C GLY A 56 4.93 7.63 -6.78
N TRP A 57 5.73 7.56 -5.72
CA TRP A 57 5.89 8.65 -4.75
C TRP A 57 6.53 9.89 -5.36
N THR A 58 7.57 9.74 -6.19
CA THR A 58 8.20 10.88 -6.87
C THR A 58 7.24 11.55 -7.85
N ALA A 59 6.49 10.77 -8.62
CA ALA A 59 5.47 11.29 -9.53
C ALA A 59 4.34 12.00 -8.76
N PHE A 60 3.86 11.39 -7.66
CA PHE A 60 2.84 11.99 -6.80
C PHE A 60 3.33 13.33 -6.21
N ALA A 61 4.52 13.34 -5.60
CA ALA A 61 5.08 14.56 -5.03
C ALA A 61 5.32 15.64 -6.10
N ALA A 62 5.91 15.28 -7.25
CA ALA A 62 6.15 16.20 -8.35
C ALA A 62 4.84 16.86 -8.84
N SER A 63 3.76 16.10 -8.90
CA SER A 63 2.45 16.64 -9.33
C SER A 63 1.88 17.68 -8.38
N LEU A 64 2.17 17.59 -7.07
CA LEU A 64 1.71 18.57 -6.08
C LEU A 64 2.39 19.95 -6.21
N PHE A 65 3.59 19.99 -6.80
CA PHE A 65 4.29 21.26 -7.07
C PHE A 65 3.85 21.93 -8.36
N LEU A 66 3.02 21.25 -9.19
CA LEU A 66 2.49 21.85 -10.41
C LEU A 66 1.34 22.82 -10.09
N ASN A 67 1.47 24.06 -10.54
CA ASN A 67 0.34 24.98 -10.50
C ASN A 67 -0.58 24.71 -11.69
N THR A 68 -1.51 23.77 -11.54
CA THR A 68 -2.43 23.32 -12.60
C THR A 68 -3.85 23.79 -12.35
N GLY A 69 -4.60 24.05 -13.43
CA GLY A 69 -6.02 24.33 -13.36
C GLY A 69 -6.83 23.16 -12.82
N SER A 70 -6.42 21.92 -13.16
CA SER A 70 -7.05 20.67 -12.68
C SER A 70 -7.00 20.53 -11.17
N MET A 71 -5.90 20.86 -10.51
CA MET A 71 -5.77 20.74 -9.05
C MET A 71 -6.65 21.72 -8.28
N ARG A 72 -7.19 22.75 -8.93
CA ARG A 72 -8.18 23.67 -8.34
C ARG A 72 -9.60 23.10 -8.37
N LEU A 73 -9.83 22.04 -9.15
CA LEU A 73 -11.12 21.38 -9.25
C LEU A 73 -11.22 20.27 -8.19
N PHE A 74 -12.14 20.43 -7.25
CA PHE A 74 -12.29 19.55 -6.09
C PHE A 74 -12.51 18.08 -6.48
N HIS A 75 -13.25 17.80 -7.55
CA HIS A 75 -13.53 16.46 -8.05
C HIS A 75 -12.29 15.76 -8.65
N ILE A 76 -11.19 16.49 -8.91
CA ILE A 76 -9.90 15.96 -9.36
C ILE A 76 -8.94 15.89 -8.17
N SER A 77 -8.80 16.99 -7.45
CA SER A 77 -7.81 17.12 -6.37
C SER A 77 -8.10 16.18 -5.19
N LEU A 78 -9.37 15.99 -4.83
CA LEU A 78 -9.74 15.18 -3.69
C LEU A 78 -9.38 13.69 -3.88
N PRO A 79 -9.85 12.97 -4.93
CA PRO A 79 -9.48 11.58 -5.12
C PRO A 79 -7.96 11.42 -5.32
N TYR A 80 -7.31 12.39 -5.98
CA TYR A 80 -5.86 12.34 -6.14
C TYR A 80 -5.12 12.48 -4.81
N ALA A 81 -5.50 13.40 -3.94
CA ALA A 81 -4.91 13.55 -2.61
C ALA A 81 -5.09 12.29 -1.76
N PHE A 82 -6.27 11.67 -1.81
CA PHE A 82 -6.54 10.42 -1.10
C PHE A 82 -5.69 9.24 -1.60
N THR A 83 -5.12 9.30 -2.80
CA THR A 83 -4.20 8.27 -3.33
C THR A 83 -2.95 8.11 -2.46
N ALA A 84 -2.54 9.13 -1.70
CA ALA A 84 -1.42 9.05 -0.78
C ALA A 84 -1.58 7.94 0.28
N ILE A 85 -2.81 7.71 0.75
CA ILE A 85 -3.09 6.72 1.80
C ILE A 85 -2.81 5.28 1.32
N PRO A 86 -3.44 4.79 0.24
CA PRO A 86 -3.16 3.46 -0.25
C PRO A 86 -1.73 3.31 -0.79
N LEU A 87 -1.12 4.35 -1.35
CA LEU A 87 0.28 4.32 -1.78
C LEU A 87 1.24 4.13 -0.59
N TRP A 88 0.94 4.78 0.54
CA TRP A 88 1.67 4.58 1.80
C TRP A 88 1.52 3.14 2.31
N LEU A 89 0.28 2.62 2.39
CA LEU A 89 0.00 1.27 2.83
C LEU A 89 0.70 0.23 1.93
N LEU A 90 0.68 0.45 0.62
CA LEU A 90 1.35 -0.41 -0.35
C LEU A 90 2.85 -0.46 -0.11
N THR A 91 3.47 0.69 0.14
CA THR A 91 4.90 0.80 0.44
C THR A 91 5.25 0.09 1.75
N ASP A 92 4.48 0.31 2.83
CA ASP A 92 4.70 -0.34 4.13
C ASP A 92 4.64 -1.87 4.03
N VAL A 93 3.60 -2.40 3.39
CA VAL A 93 3.43 -3.86 3.23
C VAL A 93 4.53 -4.44 2.33
N THR A 94 4.94 -3.73 1.27
CA THR A 94 6.04 -4.17 0.39
C THR A 94 7.37 -4.24 1.15
N ILE A 95 7.66 -3.28 2.03
CA ILE A 95 8.86 -3.29 2.90
C ILE A 95 8.81 -4.50 3.86
N LYS A 96 7.64 -4.79 4.43
CA LYS A 96 7.47 -5.95 5.31
C LYS A 96 7.71 -7.26 4.57
N ALA A 97 7.18 -7.39 3.34
CA ALA A 97 7.43 -8.55 2.49
C ALA A 97 8.92 -8.74 2.19
N LEU A 98 9.65 -7.64 1.92
CA LEU A 98 11.09 -7.68 1.69
C LEU A 98 11.88 -8.15 2.92
N LYS A 99 11.44 -7.77 4.13
CA LYS A 99 12.08 -8.12 5.41
C LYS A 99 11.62 -9.47 5.98
N ALA A 100 10.67 -10.14 5.36
CA ALA A 100 10.11 -11.40 5.86
C ALA A 100 11.19 -12.47 6.01
N LYS A 101 11.10 -13.25 7.13
CA LYS A 101 12.08 -14.28 7.51
C LYS A 101 11.58 -15.71 7.28
N GLY A 102 10.58 -15.91 6.45
CA GLY A 102 9.99 -17.21 6.12
C GLY A 102 8.72 -17.50 6.92
N LYS A 103 8.80 -17.69 8.24
CA LYS A 103 7.61 -17.88 9.08
C LYS A 103 7.02 -16.54 9.50
N MET A 104 5.73 -16.37 9.31
CA MET A 104 4.97 -15.17 9.65
C MET A 104 3.88 -15.49 10.65
N GLN A 105 3.53 -14.52 11.49
CA GLN A 105 2.38 -14.60 12.37
C GLN A 105 1.08 -14.30 11.58
N HIS A 106 -0.05 -14.73 12.09
CA HIS A 106 -1.37 -14.54 11.49
C HIS A 106 -1.64 -13.08 11.07
N ARG A 107 -1.26 -12.12 11.89
CA ARG A 107 -1.39 -10.70 11.57
C ARG A 107 -0.60 -10.28 10.33
N GLU A 108 0.62 -10.76 10.20
CA GLU A 108 1.48 -10.45 9.05
C GLU A 108 0.94 -11.08 7.77
N SER A 109 0.44 -12.33 7.87
CA SER A 109 -0.25 -13.02 6.79
C SER A 109 -1.48 -12.25 6.28
N ASP A 110 -2.33 -11.77 7.20
CA ASP A 110 -3.49 -10.95 6.84
C ASP A 110 -3.09 -9.64 6.14
N GLU A 111 -1.98 -9.02 6.53
CA GLU A 111 -1.46 -7.83 5.86
C GLU A 111 -1.05 -8.13 4.41
N MET A 112 -0.40 -9.28 4.16
CA MET A 112 -0.02 -9.70 2.81
C MET A 112 -1.24 -10.06 1.96
N ASN A 113 -2.18 -10.84 2.52
CA ASN A 113 -3.32 -11.35 1.77
C ASN A 113 -4.43 -10.32 1.51
N GLN A 114 -4.63 -9.35 2.40
CA GLN A 114 -5.74 -8.41 2.32
C GLN A 114 -5.29 -6.97 2.05
N LYS A 115 -4.29 -6.46 2.80
CA LYS A 115 -3.89 -5.05 2.65
C LYS A 115 -3.09 -4.81 1.38
N TYR A 116 -2.18 -5.73 0.98
CA TYR A 116 -1.38 -5.54 -0.23
C TYR A 116 -2.25 -5.40 -1.49
N PRO A 117 -3.14 -6.38 -1.83
CA PRO A 117 -3.98 -6.25 -3.01
C PRO A 117 -4.97 -5.09 -2.90
N GLY A 118 -5.52 -4.82 -1.71
CA GLY A 118 -6.39 -3.69 -1.47
C GLY A 118 -5.69 -2.36 -1.72
N ALA A 119 -4.51 -2.14 -1.14
CA ALA A 119 -3.75 -0.91 -1.30
C ALA A 119 -3.34 -0.67 -2.77
N SER A 120 -2.85 -1.71 -3.46
CA SER A 120 -2.45 -1.59 -4.87
C SER A 120 -3.65 -1.28 -5.78
N MET A 121 -4.79 -1.92 -5.56
CA MET A 121 -6.02 -1.65 -6.30
C MET A 121 -6.53 -0.22 -6.04
N TRP A 122 -6.63 0.21 -4.78
CA TRP A 122 -7.12 1.54 -4.44
C TRP A 122 -6.20 2.65 -4.95
N THR A 123 -4.88 2.44 -4.97
CA THR A 123 -3.95 3.39 -5.60
C THR A 123 -4.30 3.61 -7.07
N ALA A 124 -4.53 2.55 -7.83
CA ALA A 124 -4.90 2.65 -9.24
C ALA A 124 -6.30 3.27 -9.41
N VAL A 125 -7.30 2.81 -8.66
CA VAL A 125 -8.70 3.26 -8.75
C VAL A 125 -8.84 4.75 -8.47
N LEU A 126 -8.28 5.25 -7.36
CA LEU A 126 -8.38 6.68 -7.01
C LEU A 126 -7.69 7.56 -8.06
N THR A 127 -6.56 7.11 -8.59
CA THR A 127 -5.87 7.84 -9.65
C THR A 127 -6.66 7.84 -10.95
N VAL A 128 -7.32 6.73 -11.31
CA VAL A 128 -8.24 6.67 -12.47
C VAL A 128 -9.40 7.65 -12.28
N PHE A 129 -9.98 7.74 -11.08
CA PHE A 129 -11.05 8.72 -10.81
C PHE A 129 -10.57 10.17 -11.03
N ALA A 130 -9.35 10.50 -10.60
CA ALA A 130 -8.79 11.83 -10.85
C ALA A 130 -8.58 12.10 -12.35
N LEU A 131 -8.07 11.10 -13.11
CA LEU A 131 -7.90 11.20 -14.56
C LEU A 131 -9.23 11.32 -15.31
N LEU A 132 -10.26 10.58 -14.90
CA LEU A 132 -11.61 10.70 -15.43
C LEU A 132 -12.21 12.07 -15.12
N GLY A 133 -12.03 12.59 -13.90
CA GLY A 133 -12.42 13.95 -13.55
C GLY A 133 -11.76 15.00 -14.43
N MET A 134 -10.47 14.81 -14.76
CA MET A 134 -9.77 15.68 -15.70
C MET A 134 -10.32 15.58 -17.12
N LEU A 135 -10.62 14.38 -17.61
CA LEU A 135 -11.24 14.17 -18.92
C LEU A 135 -12.58 14.88 -19.02
N ILE A 136 -13.41 14.78 -17.98
CA ILE A 136 -14.69 15.49 -17.87
C ILE A 136 -14.46 17.01 -17.93
N ALA A 137 -13.47 17.53 -17.18
CA ALA A 137 -13.16 18.97 -17.20
C ALA A 137 -12.73 19.46 -18.58
N VAL A 138 -11.98 18.65 -19.35
CA VAL A 138 -11.62 18.96 -20.75
C VAL A 138 -12.85 19.00 -21.64
N ILE A 139 -13.71 17.98 -21.58
CA ILE A 139 -14.90 17.86 -22.45
C ILE A 139 -15.87 19.01 -22.22
N PHE A 140 -16.15 19.34 -20.96
CA PHE A 140 -17.11 20.39 -20.59
C PHE A 140 -16.47 21.77 -20.46
N LYS A 141 -15.18 21.93 -20.79
CA LYS A 141 -14.42 23.18 -20.66
C LYS A 141 -14.52 23.82 -19.27
N ILE A 142 -14.53 22.98 -18.23
CA ILE A 142 -14.60 23.42 -16.84
C ILE A 142 -13.20 23.85 -16.39
N GLY A 143 -13.04 25.12 -16.03
CA GLY A 143 -11.77 25.68 -15.60
C GLY A 143 -10.80 26.02 -16.75
N SER A 144 -9.67 26.61 -16.40
CA SER A 144 -8.61 26.98 -17.33
C SER A 144 -7.53 25.86 -17.34
N LEU A 145 -7.68 24.90 -18.24
CA LEU A 145 -6.69 23.84 -18.43
C LEU A 145 -5.55 24.33 -19.36
N GLY A 146 -4.33 24.04 -18.97
CA GLY A 146 -3.13 24.47 -19.69
C GLY A 146 -2.10 23.34 -19.88
N LYS A 147 -0.92 23.69 -20.37
CA LYS A 147 0.18 22.73 -20.60
C LYS A 147 0.59 21.98 -19.34
N ALA A 148 0.52 22.63 -18.17
CA ALA A 148 0.83 22.00 -16.87
C ALA A 148 -0.15 20.86 -16.53
N ASP A 149 -1.40 20.93 -17.01
CA ASP A 149 -2.39 19.88 -16.77
C ASP A 149 -2.08 18.59 -17.55
N ILE A 150 -1.44 18.71 -18.73
CA ILE A 150 -0.94 17.55 -19.48
C ILE A 150 0.16 16.85 -18.68
N LEU A 151 1.09 17.61 -18.10
CA LEU A 151 2.14 17.05 -17.25
C LEU A 151 1.56 16.39 -16.00
N PHE A 152 0.55 17.02 -15.37
CA PHE A 152 -0.18 16.39 -14.27
C PHE A 152 -0.81 15.05 -14.68
N ALA A 153 -1.46 14.97 -15.84
CA ALA A 153 -2.04 13.73 -16.36
C ALA A 153 -0.98 12.64 -16.57
N LEU A 154 0.21 12.97 -17.08
CA LEU A 154 1.32 12.03 -17.25
C LEU A 154 1.82 11.52 -15.89
N LEU A 155 2.01 12.40 -14.91
CA LEU A 155 2.45 12.02 -13.57
C LEU A 155 1.38 11.16 -12.87
N ALA A 156 0.10 11.54 -12.94
CA ALA A 156 -0.99 10.75 -12.41
C ALA A 156 -1.08 9.36 -13.08
N SER A 157 -0.91 9.28 -14.40
CA SER A 157 -0.86 8.01 -15.12
C SER A 157 0.30 7.12 -14.65
N THR A 158 1.44 7.70 -14.29
CA THR A 158 2.58 6.99 -13.72
C THR A 158 2.21 6.39 -12.35
N VAL A 159 1.54 7.14 -11.48
CA VAL A 159 1.06 6.62 -10.18
C VAL A 159 0.06 5.47 -10.39
N CYS A 160 -0.87 5.62 -11.34
CA CYS A 160 -1.82 4.56 -11.71
C CYS A 160 -1.10 3.28 -12.17
N ALA A 161 -0.11 3.43 -13.06
CA ALA A 161 0.67 2.31 -13.57
C ALA A 161 1.45 1.59 -12.46
N CYS A 162 1.99 2.31 -11.47
CA CYS A 162 2.64 1.72 -10.30
C CYS A 162 1.66 0.88 -9.46
N GLY A 163 0.45 1.39 -9.19
CA GLY A 163 -0.59 0.64 -8.49
C GLY A 163 -1.00 -0.63 -9.24
N ALA A 164 -1.26 -0.50 -10.55
CA ALA A 164 -1.64 -1.61 -11.42
C ALA A 164 -0.52 -2.67 -11.53
N TYR A 165 0.74 -2.24 -11.63
CA TYR A 165 1.89 -3.13 -11.64
C TYR A 165 1.95 -3.96 -10.35
N CYS A 166 1.87 -3.33 -9.18
CA CYS A 166 1.87 -4.02 -7.90
C CYS A 166 0.68 -4.99 -7.78
N PHE A 167 -0.51 -4.58 -8.23
CA PHE A 167 -1.70 -5.43 -8.22
C PHE A 167 -1.54 -6.68 -9.10
N LYS A 168 -0.90 -6.57 -10.26
CA LYS A 168 -0.62 -7.71 -11.15
C LYS A 168 0.13 -8.83 -10.43
N TYR A 169 1.05 -8.48 -9.52
CA TYR A 169 1.89 -9.44 -8.80
C TYR A 169 1.38 -9.79 -7.39
N LYS A 170 0.11 -9.51 -7.09
CA LYS A 170 -0.50 -9.82 -5.79
C LYS A 170 -0.40 -11.31 -5.40
N SER A 171 -0.45 -12.22 -6.37
CA SER A 171 -0.38 -13.66 -6.13
C SER A 171 0.95 -14.10 -5.53
N THR A 172 2.05 -13.41 -5.85
CA THR A 172 3.39 -13.71 -5.30
C THR A 172 3.46 -13.47 -3.79
N PHE A 173 2.62 -12.56 -3.26
CA PHE A 173 2.57 -12.22 -1.84
C PHE A 173 1.51 -12.98 -1.05
N THR A 174 0.83 -13.96 -1.69
CA THR A 174 -0.16 -14.79 -1.02
C THR A 174 0.52 -15.76 -0.05
N THR A 175 -0.06 -15.91 1.14
CA THR A 175 0.43 -16.79 2.18
C THR A 175 -0.54 -17.94 2.44
N GLU A 176 -0.03 -19.05 2.96
CA GLU A 176 -0.79 -20.21 3.41
C GLU A 176 -0.37 -20.63 4.81
N GLU A 177 -1.25 -21.35 5.51
CA GLU A 177 -0.99 -21.89 6.85
C GLU A 177 0.02 -23.06 6.75
N LEU A 178 0.93 -23.13 7.73
CA LEU A 178 2.02 -24.11 7.75
C LEU A 178 1.54 -25.44 8.30
#